data_e3cc6db4c8a47c08cad6e9dc30a25271
#
_entry.id   e3cc6db4c8a47c08cad6e9dc30a25271
#
_cell.length_a   1.000
_cell.length_b   1.000
_cell.length_c   1.000
_cell.angle_alpha   90.00
_cell.angle_beta   90.00
_cell.angle_gamma   90.00
#
_symmetry.space_group_name_H-M   'P 1'
#
loop_
_entity.id
_entity.type
_entity.pdbx_description
1 polymer ?
#
loop_
_entity_poly.entity_id
_entity_poly.type
_entity_poly.pdbx_seq_one_letter_code
_entity_poly.pdbx_strand_id
1 'polypeptide(L)'
;MRETRVKHIVWAAAIAVAVAAGGPATAQEKPGFKDTPVLPDGKWRVHDSDRPYPTVVTPGSVPGAPPSDAVVLFDGQSLDAWQTQASAWIVKDGAATSVPRADGGGENALVSKASFGDVQLHLEFASPNPPTKSSQDRGNSGIWFMQRYEIQILDGYQNPTYADGTVGAIYAWKPPLVNPSRKPGEWQSYDIVFERPHFGPDGKLLRPAYVTAFLNGVLVQNRQPWLGSTVWRKVAKYEAHGDAAPIQLQDHNSPVSFRNIWVRPLPEAAASHDFEGSVK
;
A
#
# COMPACT_ATOMS: atom_id res chain seq x y z
N MET A 1 24.82 45.90 69.73
CA MET A 1 24.06 45.67 68.52
C MET A 1 24.78 46.36 67.38
N ARG A 2 25.42 45.61 66.50
CA ARG A 2 26.11 46.15 65.32
C ARG A 2 25.37 45.63 64.12
N GLU A 3 24.74 46.50 63.35
CA GLU A 3 24.08 46.20 62.06
C GLU A 3 25.16 46.06 60.97
N THR A 4 25.15 44.90 60.28
CA THR A 4 26.02 44.65 59.12
C THR A 4 25.25 44.91 57.88
N ARG A 5 25.56 45.98 57.17
CA ARG A 5 24.97 46.28 55.83
C ARG A 5 25.66 45.40 54.77
N VAL A 6 24.84 44.57 54.11
CA VAL A 6 25.24 43.80 52.94
C VAL A 6 25.08 44.68 51.71
N LYS A 7 26.20 44.94 50.98
CA LYS A 7 26.19 45.62 49.68
C LYS A 7 25.92 44.60 48.56
N HIS A 8 24.81 44.77 47.88
CA HIS A 8 24.52 44.01 46.65
C HIS A 8 25.28 44.65 45.49
N ILE A 9 26.22 43.91 44.89
CA ILE A 9 26.89 44.25 43.63
C ILE A 9 26.05 43.65 42.50
N VAL A 10 25.44 44.53 41.68
CA VAL A 10 24.72 44.13 40.44
C VAL A 10 25.72 44.10 39.32
N TRP A 11 25.96 42.92 38.77
CA TRP A 11 26.73 42.76 37.55
C TRP A 11 25.78 42.90 36.33
N ALA A 12 25.95 43.93 35.54
CA ALA A 12 25.30 44.09 34.25
C ALA A 12 26.08 43.25 33.20
N ALA A 13 25.52 42.16 32.77
CA ALA A 13 26.08 41.41 31.63
C ALA A 13 25.65 42.07 30.30
N ALA A 14 26.58 42.63 29.60
CA ALA A 14 26.37 43.12 28.24
C ALA A 14 26.37 41.93 27.28
N ILE A 15 25.20 41.64 26.69
CA ILE A 15 25.05 40.67 25.59
C ILE A 15 25.47 41.34 24.29
N ALA A 16 26.63 40.99 23.78
CA ALA A 16 27.05 41.36 22.43
C ALA A 16 26.34 40.47 21.43
N VAL A 17 25.37 41.02 20.70
CA VAL A 17 24.74 40.36 19.54
C VAL A 17 25.70 40.44 18.36
N ALA A 18 26.36 39.35 18.04
CA ALA A 18 27.13 39.23 16.81
C ALA A 18 26.16 39.04 15.64
N VAL A 19 25.94 40.09 14.86
CA VAL A 19 25.25 39.98 13.57
C VAL A 19 26.23 39.32 12.59
N ALA A 20 26.03 38.02 12.35
CA ALA A 20 26.70 37.32 11.29
C ALA A 20 26.18 37.88 9.94
N ALA A 21 26.98 38.64 9.22
CA ALA A 21 26.70 39.03 7.85
C ALA A 21 26.72 37.75 6.99
N GLY A 22 25.54 37.25 6.66
CA GLY A 22 25.37 36.16 5.69
C GLY A 22 25.79 36.66 4.31
N GLY A 23 26.96 36.27 3.82
CA GLY A 23 27.33 36.44 2.43
C GLY A 23 26.32 35.77 1.50
N PRO A 24 26.22 36.18 0.24
CA PRO A 24 25.30 35.55 -0.71
C PRO A 24 25.58 34.04 -0.77
N ALA A 25 24.56 33.21 -0.47
CA ALA A 25 24.66 31.78 -0.65
C ALA A 25 24.93 31.51 -2.13
N THR A 26 26.15 31.15 -2.48
CA THR A 26 26.45 30.65 -3.82
C THR A 26 25.59 29.41 -4.05
N ALA A 27 24.70 29.46 -5.04
CA ALA A 27 23.92 28.30 -5.44
C ALA A 27 24.91 27.18 -5.76
N GLN A 28 24.87 26.11 -4.94
CA GLN A 28 25.73 24.96 -5.13
C GLN A 28 25.33 24.32 -6.47
N GLU A 29 26.26 24.27 -7.42
CA GLU A 29 26.01 23.59 -8.69
C GLU A 29 25.59 22.13 -8.44
N LYS A 30 24.53 21.70 -9.13
CA LYS A 30 24.11 20.30 -9.05
C LYS A 30 25.21 19.40 -9.61
N PRO A 31 25.62 18.34 -8.89
CA PRO A 31 26.55 17.36 -9.44
C PRO A 31 26.00 16.74 -10.71
N GLY A 32 26.86 16.46 -11.67
CA GLY A 32 26.49 15.82 -12.94
C GLY A 32 27.28 16.35 -14.13
N PHE A 33 26.86 15.92 -15.32
CA PHE A 33 27.56 16.19 -16.58
C PHE A 33 26.59 16.69 -17.65
N LYS A 34 27.10 17.45 -18.61
CA LYS A 34 26.37 17.98 -19.77
C LYS A 34 26.85 17.41 -21.10
N ASP A 35 27.96 16.68 -21.10
CA ASP A 35 28.70 16.21 -22.28
C ASP A 35 28.62 14.69 -22.45
N THR A 36 27.87 13.98 -21.57
CA THR A 36 27.67 12.55 -21.65
C THR A 36 26.62 12.14 -22.69
N PRO A 37 26.60 10.86 -23.13
CA PRO A 37 25.59 10.37 -24.08
C PRO A 37 24.15 10.58 -23.60
N VAL A 38 23.24 10.86 -24.54
CA VAL A 38 21.80 10.95 -24.27
C VAL A 38 21.25 9.53 -24.07
N LEU A 39 20.36 9.37 -23.08
CA LEU A 39 19.66 8.13 -22.81
C LEU A 39 18.69 7.77 -23.95
N PRO A 40 18.30 6.50 -24.12
CA PRO A 40 17.41 6.05 -25.19
C PRO A 40 16.06 6.76 -25.25
N ASP A 41 15.55 7.26 -24.09
CA ASP A 41 14.32 8.05 -24.00
C ASP A 41 14.44 9.48 -24.61
N GLY A 42 15.65 9.88 -25.03
CA GLY A 42 15.93 11.17 -25.64
C GLY A 42 15.79 12.38 -24.70
N LYS A 43 15.41 12.16 -23.44
CA LYS A 43 15.06 13.23 -22.49
C LYS A 43 16.24 13.68 -21.63
N TRP A 44 17.08 12.75 -21.19
CA TRP A 44 18.17 13.01 -20.26
C TRP A 44 19.49 12.42 -20.78
N ARG A 45 20.59 12.98 -20.30
CA ARG A 45 21.91 12.39 -20.47
C ARG A 45 22.25 11.46 -19.32
N VAL A 46 23.25 10.63 -19.51
CA VAL A 46 23.83 9.83 -18.42
C VAL A 46 24.38 10.80 -17.38
N HIS A 47 23.92 10.71 -16.13
CA HIS A 47 24.30 11.61 -15.02
C HIS A 47 24.04 13.11 -15.30
N ASP A 48 22.96 13.42 -15.98
CA ASP A 48 22.59 14.79 -16.33
C ASP A 48 22.38 15.65 -15.09
N SER A 49 23.11 16.78 -14.98
CA SER A 49 23.02 17.71 -13.86
C SER A 49 21.65 18.45 -13.79
N ASP A 50 20.89 18.50 -14.89
CA ASP A 50 19.57 19.13 -14.92
C ASP A 50 18.46 18.17 -14.52
N ARG A 51 18.74 16.87 -14.47
CA ARG A 51 17.73 15.87 -14.10
C ARG A 51 17.23 16.13 -12.67
N PRO A 52 15.89 16.17 -12.46
CA PRO A 52 15.34 16.38 -11.11
C PRO A 52 15.77 15.26 -10.16
N TYR A 53 16.08 15.64 -8.92
CA TYR A 53 16.27 14.66 -7.86
C TYR A 53 14.95 13.98 -7.50
N PRO A 54 15.00 12.72 -7.01
CA PRO A 54 13.84 12.08 -6.44
C PRO A 54 13.27 12.91 -5.27
N THR A 55 11.96 12.93 -5.14
CA THR A 55 11.29 13.53 -3.98
C THR A 55 11.74 12.81 -2.71
N VAL A 56 12.10 13.58 -1.68
CA VAL A 56 12.47 13.03 -0.40
C VAL A 56 11.20 12.59 0.35
N VAL A 57 11.16 11.33 0.73
CA VAL A 57 10.09 10.73 1.53
C VAL A 57 10.70 10.21 2.82
N THR A 58 10.13 10.57 3.96
CA THR A 58 10.54 10.01 5.25
C THR A 58 9.95 8.60 5.38
N PRO A 59 10.78 7.56 5.56
CA PRO A 59 10.28 6.21 5.79
C PRO A 59 9.53 6.13 7.12
N GLY A 60 8.66 5.14 7.25
CA GLY A 60 8.01 4.85 8.52
C GLY A 60 9.01 4.54 9.64
N SER A 61 8.65 4.88 10.88
CA SER A 61 9.55 4.77 12.05
C SER A 61 9.92 3.33 12.42
N VAL A 62 9.12 2.36 11.99
CA VAL A 62 9.35 0.92 12.17
C VAL A 62 8.91 0.19 10.90
N PRO A 63 9.36 -1.07 10.67
CA PRO A 63 8.89 -1.87 9.55
C PRO A 63 7.36 -1.92 9.48
N GLY A 64 6.80 -1.69 8.29
CA GLY A 64 5.36 -1.66 8.06
C GLY A 64 4.66 -0.34 8.39
N ALA A 65 5.28 0.59 9.11
CA ALA A 65 4.67 1.90 9.36
C ALA A 65 4.59 2.75 8.07
N PRO A 66 3.56 3.63 7.95
CA PRO A 66 3.37 4.44 6.77
C PRO A 66 4.51 5.44 6.54
N PRO A 67 5.02 5.58 5.30
CA PRO A 67 5.92 6.66 4.94
C PRO A 67 5.18 8.00 4.86
N SER A 68 5.93 9.12 4.80
CA SER A 68 5.36 10.48 4.90
C SER A 68 4.44 10.87 3.75
N ASP A 69 4.48 10.17 2.61
CA ASP A 69 3.62 10.38 1.43
C ASP A 69 2.51 9.32 1.31
N ALA A 70 2.29 8.52 2.35
CA ALA A 70 1.19 7.55 2.39
C ALA A 70 -0.13 8.20 2.81
N VAL A 71 -1.22 7.69 2.25
CA VAL A 71 -2.59 7.92 2.73
C VAL A 71 -2.92 6.80 3.70
N VAL A 72 -3.07 7.16 4.98
CA VAL A 72 -3.47 6.20 6.01
C VAL A 72 -4.97 5.94 5.90
N LEU A 73 -5.34 4.68 5.68
CA LEU A 73 -6.73 4.26 5.60
C LEU A 73 -7.26 3.73 6.94
N PHE A 74 -6.38 3.18 7.78
CA PHE A 74 -6.73 2.76 9.13
C PHE A 74 -5.50 2.74 10.04
N ASP A 75 -5.53 3.56 11.08
CA ASP A 75 -4.47 3.72 12.08
C ASP A 75 -4.74 2.97 13.40
N GLY A 76 -5.82 2.20 13.45
CA GLY A 76 -6.27 1.49 14.64
C GLY A 76 -7.34 2.24 15.46
N GLN A 77 -7.78 3.44 15.05
CA GLN A 77 -8.69 4.27 15.83
C GLN A 77 -10.08 4.39 15.21
N SER A 78 -10.18 4.76 13.93
CA SER A 78 -11.48 4.98 13.28
C SER A 78 -11.54 4.43 11.85
N LEU A 79 -12.74 4.17 11.37
CA LEU A 79 -13.05 3.80 10.00
C LEU A 79 -13.45 5.00 9.14
N ASP A 80 -13.06 6.22 9.50
CA ASP A 80 -13.49 7.45 8.83
C ASP A 80 -13.05 7.52 7.35
N ALA A 81 -11.97 6.82 6.97
CA ALA A 81 -11.55 6.70 5.57
C ALA A 81 -12.39 5.71 4.75
N TRP A 82 -13.32 4.99 5.39
CA TRP A 82 -14.09 3.92 4.79
C TRP A 82 -15.59 4.23 4.73
N GLN A 83 -16.26 3.64 3.75
CA GLN A 83 -17.70 3.47 3.69
C GLN A 83 -18.01 2.05 4.13
N THR A 84 -18.92 1.89 5.07
CA THR A 84 -19.37 0.58 5.56
C THR A 84 -20.74 0.72 6.21
N GLN A 85 -21.44 -0.39 6.40
CA GLN A 85 -22.67 -0.38 7.20
C GLN A 85 -22.32 -0.28 8.69
N ALA A 86 -23.08 0.50 9.44
CA ALA A 86 -22.98 0.54 10.89
C ALA A 86 -23.15 -0.88 11.46
N SER A 87 -22.38 -1.23 12.49
CA SER A 87 -22.35 -2.54 13.12
C SER A 87 -21.76 -3.71 12.32
N ALA A 88 -21.36 -3.52 11.07
CA ALA A 88 -20.70 -4.57 10.28
C ALA A 88 -19.23 -4.78 10.65
N TRP A 89 -18.63 -3.80 11.33
CA TRP A 89 -17.22 -3.82 11.73
C TRP A 89 -17.06 -3.26 13.14
N ILE A 90 -16.24 -3.91 13.96
CA ILE A 90 -15.89 -3.46 15.31
C ILE A 90 -14.43 -3.00 15.30
N VAL A 91 -14.19 -1.76 15.78
CA VAL A 91 -12.83 -1.27 16.07
C VAL A 91 -12.54 -1.51 17.53
N LYS A 92 -11.57 -2.36 17.83
CA LYS A 92 -11.15 -2.70 19.18
C LYS A 92 -9.66 -3.07 19.19
N ASP A 93 -8.95 -2.66 20.23
CA ASP A 93 -7.54 -2.99 20.47
C ASP A 93 -6.63 -2.69 19.25
N GLY A 94 -6.91 -1.59 18.53
CA GLY A 94 -6.16 -1.16 17.35
C GLY A 94 -6.46 -1.94 16.07
N ALA A 95 -7.50 -2.76 16.04
CA ALA A 95 -7.90 -3.54 14.88
C ALA A 95 -9.37 -3.30 14.51
N ALA A 96 -9.66 -3.37 13.21
CA ALA A 96 -11.01 -3.45 12.66
C ALA A 96 -11.33 -4.91 12.32
N THR A 97 -12.38 -5.46 12.92
CA THR A 97 -12.79 -6.85 12.73
C THR A 97 -14.19 -6.91 12.14
N SER A 98 -14.38 -7.70 11.08
CA SER A 98 -15.70 -7.92 10.49
C SER A 98 -16.59 -8.73 11.44
N VAL A 99 -17.88 -8.39 11.48
CA VAL A 99 -18.86 -9.03 12.35
C VAL A 99 -19.70 -10.02 11.53
N PRO A 100 -19.53 -11.33 11.74
CA PRO A 100 -20.33 -12.32 11.06
C PRO A 100 -21.81 -12.13 11.35
N ARG A 101 -22.65 -12.26 10.35
CA ARG A 101 -24.10 -12.13 10.46
C ARG A 101 -24.76 -13.49 10.68
N ALA A 102 -25.70 -13.55 11.62
CA ALA A 102 -26.43 -14.79 11.92
C ALA A 102 -27.30 -15.27 10.75
N ASP A 103 -27.78 -14.35 9.90
CA ASP A 103 -28.60 -14.63 8.73
C ASP A 103 -27.78 -15.06 7.50
N GLY A 104 -26.45 -15.07 7.59
CA GLY A 104 -25.56 -15.38 6.47
C GLY A 104 -25.65 -14.41 5.31
N GLY A 105 -26.38 -13.29 5.48
CA GLY A 105 -26.69 -12.35 4.41
C GLY A 105 -25.66 -11.28 4.21
N GLY A 106 -25.40 -10.98 2.96
CA GLY A 106 -24.75 -9.78 2.42
C GLY A 106 -23.32 -9.50 2.87
N GLU A 107 -22.48 -9.21 1.92
CA GLU A 107 -21.14 -8.70 2.18
C GLU A 107 -21.22 -7.25 2.68
N ASN A 108 -20.66 -6.97 3.85
CA ASN A 108 -20.56 -5.63 4.42
C ASN A 108 -19.11 -5.14 4.32
N ALA A 109 -18.62 -5.01 3.12
CA ALA A 109 -17.24 -4.64 2.87
C ALA A 109 -16.88 -3.26 3.44
N LEU A 110 -15.60 -3.07 3.80
CA LEU A 110 -15.00 -1.74 3.91
C LEU A 110 -14.64 -1.28 2.51
N VAL A 111 -15.21 -0.17 2.07
CA VAL A 111 -14.91 0.46 0.77
C VAL A 111 -14.27 1.80 1.04
N SER A 112 -13.06 2.05 0.52
CA SER A 112 -12.39 3.32 0.75
C SER A 112 -13.19 4.48 0.15
N LYS A 113 -13.25 5.62 0.87
CA LYS A 113 -13.88 6.85 0.35
C LYS A 113 -13.06 7.44 -0.80
N ALA A 114 -11.75 7.31 -0.73
CA ALA A 114 -10.84 7.71 -1.79
C ALA A 114 -10.74 6.61 -2.87
N SER A 115 -10.55 7.05 -4.10
CA SER A 115 -10.30 6.18 -5.26
C SER A 115 -8.82 6.20 -5.63
N PHE A 116 -8.31 5.06 -6.08
CA PHE A 116 -6.90 4.85 -6.40
C PHE A 116 -6.75 4.14 -7.74
N GLY A 117 -5.66 4.45 -8.45
CA GLY A 117 -5.16 3.71 -9.61
C GLY A 117 -3.98 2.83 -9.24
N ASP A 118 -2.78 3.18 -9.73
CA ASP A 118 -1.54 2.49 -9.38
C ASP A 118 -1.17 2.81 -7.92
N VAL A 119 -0.90 1.78 -7.10
CA VAL A 119 -0.61 1.95 -5.68
C VAL A 119 0.42 0.97 -5.16
N GLN A 120 1.12 1.39 -4.11
CA GLN A 120 1.68 0.52 -3.09
C GLN A 120 0.68 0.47 -1.94
N LEU A 121 0.27 -0.73 -1.53
CA LEU A 121 -0.60 -0.99 -0.39
C LEU A 121 0.17 -1.78 0.66
N HIS A 122 0.04 -1.38 1.91
CA HIS A 122 0.39 -2.20 3.07
C HIS A 122 -0.84 -2.42 3.93
N LEU A 123 -1.02 -3.62 4.43
CA LEU A 123 -1.98 -3.92 5.49
C LEU A 123 -1.53 -5.15 6.30
N GLU A 124 -2.02 -5.21 7.52
CA GLU A 124 -1.89 -6.41 8.34
C GLU A 124 -3.27 -7.02 8.61
N PHE A 125 -3.32 -8.35 8.61
CA PHE A 125 -4.56 -9.07 8.89
C PHE A 125 -4.32 -10.28 9.78
N ALA A 126 -5.35 -10.70 10.51
CA ALA A 126 -5.34 -11.93 11.30
C ALA A 126 -6.64 -12.70 11.08
N SER A 127 -6.53 -14.01 10.79
CA SER A 127 -7.66 -14.91 10.77
C SER A 127 -8.13 -15.26 12.19
N PRO A 128 -9.40 -15.65 12.37
CA PRO A 128 -9.90 -16.01 13.70
C PRO A 128 -9.12 -17.17 14.34
N ASN A 129 -8.94 -17.11 15.66
CA ASN A 129 -8.38 -18.19 16.47
C ASN A 129 -9.27 -18.46 17.68
N PRO A 130 -9.76 -19.73 17.89
CA PRO A 130 -9.53 -20.90 17.05
C PRO A 130 -10.23 -20.81 15.69
N PRO A 131 -9.70 -21.49 14.64
CA PRO A 131 -10.38 -21.58 13.36
C PRO A 131 -11.67 -22.41 13.51
N THR A 132 -12.79 -21.89 12.99
CA THR A 132 -14.11 -22.50 13.19
C THR A 132 -14.64 -23.25 11.98
N LYS A 133 -14.01 -23.09 10.82
CA LYS A 133 -14.43 -23.65 9.53
C LYS A 133 -13.23 -24.25 8.79
N SER A 134 -13.39 -24.64 7.55
CA SER A 134 -12.36 -25.23 6.70
C SER A 134 -12.43 -24.70 5.27
N SER A 135 -11.40 -24.95 4.48
CA SER A 135 -11.32 -24.57 3.07
C SER A 135 -11.63 -23.09 2.88
N GLN A 136 -12.49 -22.71 1.97
CA GLN A 136 -12.84 -21.32 1.64
C GLN A 136 -13.66 -20.61 2.72
N ASP A 137 -14.23 -21.31 3.68
CA ASP A 137 -14.98 -20.69 4.77
C ASP A 137 -14.12 -20.36 5.99
N ARG A 138 -12.81 -20.66 5.94
CA ARG A 138 -11.90 -20.49 7.06
C ARG A 138 -11.11 -19.20 6.96
N GLY A 139 -11.55 -18.15 7.66
CA GLY A 139 -10.87 -16.85 7.65
C GLY A 139 -10.90 -16.17 6.29
N ASN A 140 -12.00 -16.33 5.55
CA ASN A 140 -12.13 -15.77 4.21
C ASN A 140 -12.35 -14.27 4.23
N SER A 141 -11.63 -13.59 3.38
CA SER A 141 -11.74 -12.19 3.03
C SER A 141 -11.00 -11.93 1.70
N GLY A 142 -10.87 -10.68 1.28
CA GLY A 142 -10.15 -10.33 0.05
C GLY A 142 -9.80 -8.85 0.01
N ILE A 143 -8.71 -8.53 -0.65
CA ILE A 143 -8.33 -7.16 -1.01
C ILE A 143 -8.73 -6.96 -2.46
N TRP A 144 -9.67 -6.04 -2.70
CA TRP A 144 -10.19 -5.73 -4.03
C TRP A 144 -9.66 -4.38 -4.49
N PHE A 145 -8.71 -4.39 -5.40
CA PHE A 145 -8.27 -3.18 -6.08
C PHE A 145 -9.32 -2.74 -7.10
N MET A 146 -9.64 -1.45 -7.07
CA MET A 146 -10.66 -0.85 -7.96
C MET A 146 -12.02 -1.57 -7.90
N GLN A 147 -12.33 -2.29 -6.79
CA GLN A 147 -13.50 -3.14 -6.61
C GLN A 147 -13.66 -4.22 -7.72
N ARG A 148 -12.56 -4.64 -8.35
CA ARG A 148 -12.54 -5.58 -9.49
C ARG A 148 -11.47 -6.66 -9.37
N TYR A 149 -10.31 -6.35 -8.82
CA TYR A 149 -9.11 -7.18 -8.90
C TYR A 149 -8.75 -7.70 -7.51
N GLU A 150 -9.04 -8.96 -7.25
CA GLU A 150 -8.92 -9.54 -5.91
C GLU A 150 -7.61 -10.26 -5.67
N ILE A 151 -6.94 -9.90 -4.58
CA ILE A 151 -5.93 -10.73 -3.91
C ILE A 151 -6.58 -11.37 -2.69
N GLN A 152 -6.52 -12.70 -2.64
CA GLN A 152 -7.18 -13.49 -1.61
C GLN A 152 -6.57 -13.32 -0.23
N ILE A 153 -7.44 -13.16 0.76
CA ILE A 153 -7.16 -13.35 2.18
C ILE A 153 -7.89 -14.60 2.64
N LEU A 154 -7.15 -15.48 3.29
CA LEU A 154 -7.67 -16.74 3.84
C LEU A 154 -6.79 -17.16 5.00
N ASP A 155 -7.28 -17.97 5.92
CA ASP A 155 -6.41 -18.74 6.78
C ASP A 155 -5.77 -19.87 5.95
N GLY A 156 -4.53 -19.62 5.49
CA GLY A 156 -3.78 -20.56 4.67
C GLY A 156 -2.96 -21.59 5.46
N TYR A 157 -2.93 -21.49 6.81
CA TYR A 157 -2.11 -22.38 7.63
C TYR A 157 -2.76 -23.75 7.77
N GLN A 158 -2.14 -24.77 7.17
CA GLN A 158 -2.66 -26.16 7.19
C GLN A 158 -4.16 -26.23 6.82
N ASN A 159 -4.56 -25.49 5.81
CA ASN A 159 -5.94 -25.39 5.34
C ASN A 159 -6.03 -25.81 3.87
N PRO A 160 -6.30 -27.08 3.58
CA PRO A 160 -6.49 -27.56 2.22
C PRO A 160 -7.65 -26.84 1.52
N THR A 161 -7.35 -26.24 0.37
CA THR A 161 -8.33 -25.62 -0.51
C THR A 161 -7.81 -25.64 -1.96
N TYR A 162 -8.59 -25.14 -2.92
CA TYR A 162 -8.09 -25.02 -4.28
C TYR A 162 -6.96 -23.96 -4.38
N ALA A 163 -5.97 -24.25 -5.20
CA ALA A 163 -4.71 -23.50 -5.21
C ALA A 163 -4.86 -22.02 -5.60
N ASP A 164 -5.79 -21.70 -6.50
CA ASP A 164 -6.09 -20.36 -6.96
C ASP A 164 -7.11 -19.60 -6.09
N GLY A 165 -7.44 -20.14 -4.93
CA GLY A 165 -8.29 -19.53 -3.91
C GLY A 165 -7.64 -19.53 -2.53
N THR A 166 -6.37 -19.94 -2.39
CA THR A 166 -5.65 -19.82 -1.13
C THR A 166 -5.13 -18.38 -0.91
N VAL A 167 -4.69 -18.07 0.31
CA VAL A 167 -4.10 -16.76 0.62
C VAL A 167 -2.95 -16.42 -0.32
N GLY A 168 -2.90 -15.20 -0.82
CA GLY A 168 -1.89 -14.75 -1.78
C GLY A 168 -2.22 -15.05 -3.25
N ALA A 169 -3.29 -15.76 -3.53
CA ALA A 169 -3.73 -16.00 -4.90
C ALA A 169 -4.31 -14.71 -5.54
N ILE A 170 -4.12 -14.55 -6.84
CA ILE A 170 -5.06 -13.80 -7.67
C ILE A 170 -6.27 -14.72 -7.80
N TYR A 171 -7.36 -14.37 -7.08
CA TYR A 171 -8.50 -15.27 -6.90
C TYR A 171 -9.08 -15.75 -8.24
N ALA A 172 -9.35 -17.06 -8.30
CA ALA A 172 -9.88 -17.77 -9.48
C ALA A 172 -8.98 -17.67 -10.74
N TRP A 173 -7.68 -17.34 -10.57
CA TRP A 173 -6.76 -17.25 -11.70
C TRP A 173 -5.39 -17.88 -11.41
N LYS A 174 -4.63 -17.28 -10.47
CA LYS A 174 -3.22 -17.65 -10.30
C LYS A 174 -2.91 -17.98 -8.85
N PRO A 175 -2.47 -19.20 -8.55
CA PRO A 175 -1.95 -19.55 -7.24
C PRO A 175 -0.77 -18.67 -6.82
N PRO A 176 -0.52 -18.47 -5.51
CA PRO A 176 0.71 -17.89 -5.03
C PRO A 176 1.91 -18.80 -5.37
N LEU A 177 3.09 -18.20 -5.47
CA LEU A 177 4.35 -18.93 -5.71
C LEU A 177 4.66 -19.91 -4.57
N VAL A 178 4.36 -19.51 -3.35
CA VAL A 178 4.57 -20.26 -2.10
C VAL A 178 3.50 -19.87 -1.09
N ASN A 179 3.34 -20.65 -0.03
CA ASN A 179 2.42 -20.35 1.09
C ASN A 179 3.21 -20.04 2.37
N PRO A 180 3.51 -18.77 2.69
CA PRO A 180 4.21 -18.36 3.90
C PRO A 180 3.28 -18.03 5.07
N SER A 181 2.09 -18.63 5.13
CA SER A 181 1.09 -18.33 6.16
C SER A 181 1.58 -18.63 7.57
N ARG A 182 1.29 -17.73 8.51
CA ARG A 182 1.43 -17.94 9.95
C ARG A 182 0.18 -18.61 10.49
N LYS A 183 0.23 -19.06 11.75
CA LYS A 183 -0.90 -19.71 12.42
C LYS A 183 -2.11 -18.78 12.57
N PRO A 184 -3.33 -19.33 12.67
CA PRO A 184 -4.52 -18.54 12.99
C PRO A 184 -4.32 -17.68 14.23
N GLY A 185 -4.81 -16.44 14.19
CA GLY A 185 -4.64 -15.43 15.24
C GLY A 185 -3.31 -14.68 15.23
N GLU A 186 -2.29 -15.17 14.52
CA GLU A 186 -1.07 -14.40 14.31
C GLU A 186 -1.27 -13.35 13.20
N TRP A 187 -0.73 -12.16 13.43
CA TRP A 187 -0.74 -11.09 12.42
C TRP A 187 0.13 -11.45 11.23
N GLN A 188 -0.43 -11.28 10.06
CA GLN A 188 0.20 -11.44 8.76
C GLN A 188 0.23 -10.11 8.05
N SER A 189 1.28 -9.82 7.27
CA SER A 189 1.41 -8.59 6.51
C SER A 189 1.32 -8.85 5.02
N TYR A 190 0.64 -7.96 4.32
CA TYR A 190 0.73 -7.81 2.88
C TYR A 190 1.43 -6.51 2.52
N ASP A 191 2.40 -6.61 1.62
CA ASP A 191 2.97 -5.49 0.87
C ASP A 191 2.72 -5.75 -0.62
N ILE A 192 1.92 -4.89 -1.24
CA ILE A 192 1.42 -5.12 -2.60
C ILE A 192 1.67 -3.87 -3.46
N VAL A 193 2.23 -4.08 -4.64
CA VAL A 193 2.23 -3.10 -5.73
C VAL A 193 1.19 -3.53 -6.75
N PHE A 194 0.20 -2.68 -6.97
CA PHE A 194 -0.84 -2.86 -7.98
C PHE A 194 -0.65 -1.83 -9.08
N GLU A 195 -0.60 -2.29 -10.33
CA GLU A 195 -0.62 -1.49 -11.54
C GLU A 195 -2.00 -1.69 -12.20
N ARG A 196 -2.74 -0.62 -12.41
CA ARG A 196 -4.08 -0.66 -13.04
C ARG A 196 -4.02 -1.09 -14.51
N PRO A 197 -5.10 -1.59 -15.09
CA PRO A 197 -5.18 -1.80 -16.52
C PRO A 197 -5.32 -0.45 -17.24
N HIS A 198 -4.92 -0.43 -18.51
CA HIS A 198 -5.10 0.72 -19.38
C HIS A 198 -6.00 0.35 -20.54
N PHE A 199 -6.95 1.23 -20.85
CA PHE A 199 -7.87 1.08 -21.95
C PHE A 199 -7.72 2.23 -22.95
N GLY A 200 -7.88 1.93 -24.23
CA GLY A 200 -7.95 2.94 -25.27
C GLY A 200 -9.29 3.69 -25.25
N PRO A 201 -9.40 4.77 -26.04
CA PRO A 201 -10.66 5.52 -26.18
C PRO A 201 -11.81 4.66 -26.71
N ASP A 202 -11.52 3.58 -27.42
CA ASP A 202 -12.46 2.59 -27.94
C ASP A 202 -12.83 1.48 -26.94
N GLY A 203 -12.33 1.59 -25.70
CA GLY A 203 -12.53 0.60 -24.63
C GLY A 203 -11.70 -0.66 -24.76
N LYS A 204 -10.80 -0.76 -25.74
CA LYS A 204 -9.90 -1.91 -25.85
C LYS A 204 -8.82 -1.88 -24.79
N LEU A 205 -8.51 -3.05 -24.26
CA LEU A 205 -7.38 -3.22 -23.34
C LEU A 205 -6.07 -2.93 -24.07
N LEU A 206 -5.31 -1.95 -23.57
CA LEU A 206 -3.96 -1.63 -24.04
C LEU A 206 -2.89 -2.31 -23.19
N ARG A 207 -3.12 -2.40 -21.89
CA ARG A 207 -2.23 -3.03 -20.91
C ARG A 207 -3.07 -3.69 -19.82
N PRO A 208 -2.80 -4.95 -19.44
CA PRO A 208 -3.49 -5.59 -18.33
C PRO A 208 -3.10 -4.96 -16.98
N ALA A 209 -3.88 -5.21 -15.94
CA ALA A 209 -3.47 -4.96 -14.58
C ALA A 209 -2.36 -5.93 -14.17
N TYR A 210 -1.42 -5.47 -13.32
CA TYR A 210 -0.36 -6.31 -12.76
C TYR A 210 -0.33 -6.21 -11.24
N VAL A 211 0.16 -7.28 -10.61
CA VAL A 211 0.43 -7.30 -9.18
C VAL A 211 1.79 -7.89 -8.86
N THR A 212 2.48 -7.22 -7.93
CA THR A 212 3.58 -7.81 -7.16
C THR A 212 3.15 -7.82 -5.70
N ALA A 213 3.15 -8.99 -5.07
CA ALA A 213 2.68 -9.13 -3.69
C ALA A 213 3.65 -9.93 -2.84
N PHE A 214 3.89 -9.42 -1.64
CA PHE A 214 4.63 -10.10 -0.58
C PHE A 214 3.67 -10.40 0.57
N LEU A 215 3.66 -11.64 1.02
CA LEU A 215 2.97 -12.07 2.23
C LEU A 215 4.02 -12.41 3.28
N ASN A 216 3.98 -11.75 4.43
CA ASN A 216 4.97 -11.91 5.51
C ASN A 216 6.43 -11.72 5.04
N GLY A 217 6.65 -10.78 4.10
CA GLY A 217 7.95 -10.50 3.50
C GLY A 217 8.40 -11.49 2.43
N VAL A 218 7.60 -12.53 2.11
CA VAL A 218 7.90 -13.53 1.08
C VAL A 218 7.13 -13.22 -0.20
N LEU A 219 7.81 -13.21 -1.35
CA LEU A 219 7.20 -12.95 -2.65
C LEU A 219 6.21 -14.05 -3.01
N VAL A 220 4.93 -13.70 -3.17
CA VAL A 220 3.87 -14.63 -3.55
C VAL A 220 3.33 -14.38 -4.96
N GLN A 221 3.40 -13.15 -5.46
CA GLN A 221 3.10 -12.80 -6.86
C GLN A 221 4.21 -11.90 -7.39
N ASN A 222 4.78 -12.23 -8.56
CA ASN A 222 5.87 -11.48 -9.18
C ASN A 222 5.40 -10.83 -10.48
N ARG A 223 4.97 -9.58 -10.40
CA ARG A 223 4.43 -8.79 -11.52
C ARG A 223 3.49 -9.61 -12.42
N GLN A 224 2.56 -10.32 -11.76
CA GLN A 224 1.64 -11.24 -12.42
C GLN A 224 0.47 -10.47 -13.05
N PRO A 225 0.14 -10.68 -14.34
CA PRO A 225 -1.03 -10.06 -14.95
C PRO A 225 -2.33 -10.69 -14.47
N TRP A 226 -3.40 -9.89 -14.34
CA TRP A 226 -4.77 -10.38 -14.26
C TRP A 226 -5.32 -10.75 -15.64
N LEU A 227 -6.35 -11.60 -15.65
CA LEU A 227 -7.14 -11.88 -16.85
C LEU A 227 -8.33 -10.92 -17.03
N GLY A 228 -8.68 -10.17 -16.01
CA GLY A 228 -9.83 -9.27 -15.95
C GLY A 228 -10.42 -9.17 -14.55
N SER A 229 -11.63 -8.65 -14.43
CA SER A 229 -12.34 -8.54 -13.15
C SER A 229 -12.57 -9.92 -12.54
N THR A 230 -12.24 -10.08 -11.27
CA THR A 230 -12.41 -11.33 -10.52
C THR A 230 -13.87 -11.79 -10.53
N VAL A 231 -14.10 -13.05 -10.86
CA VAL A 231 -15.43 -13.67 -10.90
C VAL A 231 -15.32 -15.11 -10.38
N TRP A 232 -16.16 -15.45 -9.39
CA TRP A 232 -16.23 -16.81 -8.87
C TRP A 232 -16.61 -17.84 -9.93
N ARG A 233 -15.82 -18.92 -10.05
CA ARG A 233 -16.04 -20.07 -10.94
C ARG A 233 -16.21 -19.75 -12.43
N LYS A 234 -15.64 -18.64 -12.88
CA LYS A 234 -15.64 -18.25 -14.29
C LYS A 234 -14.26 -17.72 -14.69
N VAL A 235 -13.98 -17.76 -15.97
CA VAL A 235 -12.79 -17.09 -16.52
C VAL A 235 -13.06 -15.59 -16.53
N ALA A 236 -12.21 -14.83 -15.86
CA ALA A 236 -12.28 -13.38 -15.81
C ALA A 236 -12.11 -12.76 -17.21
N LYS A 237 -12.73 -11.59 -17.41
CA LYS A 237 -12.61 -10.78 -18.64
C LYS A 237 -12.44 -9.32 -18.25
N TYR A 238 -11.74 -8.57 -19.10
CA TYR A 238 -11.67 -7.13 -18.97
C TYR A 238 -12.92 -6.47 -19.51
N GLU A 239 -13.42 -5.52 -18.76
CA GLU A 239 -14.41 -4.53 -19.16
C GLU A 239 -13.80 -3.16 -18.92
N ALA A 240 -13.93 -2.24 -19.86
CA ALA A 240 -13.37 -0.89 -19.72
C ALA A 240 -13.97 -0.17 -18.51
N HIS A 241 -13.14 0.49 -17.76
CA HIS A 241 -13.52 1.29 -16.58
C HIS A 241 -12.59 2.50 -16.42
N GLY A 242 -12.90 3.38 -15.48
CA GLY A 242 -12.09 4.55 -15.19
C GLY A 242 -10.74 4.21 -14.58
N ASP A 243 -9.86 5.22 -14.53
CA ASP A 243 -8.46 5.09 -14.11
C ASP A 243 -8.26 5.00 -12.58
N ALA A 244 -9.30 5.25 -11.81
CA ALA A 244 -9.29 5.13 -10.37
C ALA A 244 -10.64 4.64 -9.84
N ALA A 245 -10.62 3.82 -8.81
CA ALA A 245 -11.78 3.39 -8.07
C ALA A 245 -11.37 2.99 -6.63
N PRO A 246 -12.34 2.82 -5.70
CA PRO A 246 -12.04 2.45 -4.33
C PRO A 246 -11.30 1.12 -4.19
N ILE A 247 -10.53 1.01 -3.10
CA ILE A 247 -10.06 -0.26 -2.56
C ILE A 247 -11.15 -0.81 -1.64
N GLN A 248 -11.36 -2.12 -1.68
CA GLN A 248 -12.34 -2.78 -0.83
C GLN A 248 -11.68 -3.91 -0.04
N LEU A 249 -12.03 -4.02 1.25
CA LEU A 249 -11.76 -5.21 2.06
C LEU A 249 -13.07 -5.96 2.24
N GLN A 250 -13.06 -7.22 1.81
CA GLN A 250 -14.26 -8.05 1.80
C GLN A 250 -14.61 -8.52 3.23
N ASP A 251 -15.90 -8.44 3.59
CA ASP A 251 -16.49 -9.25 4.64
C ASP A 251 -17.13 -10.49 4.00
N HIS A 252 -16.58 -11.65 4.27
CA HIS A 252 -17.12 -12.92 3.79
C HIS A 252 -17.72 -13.75 4.94
N ASN A 253 -18.42 -13.08 5.84
CA ASN A 253 -19.03 -13.69 7.04
C ASN A 253 -18.01 -14.49 7.89
N SER A 254 -16.79 -13.97 7.95
CA SER A 254 -15.66 -14.51 8.70
C SER A 254 -14.99 -13.38 9.47
N PRO A 255 -14.79 -13.51 10.81
CA PRO A 255 -14.29 -12.40 11.64
C PRO A 255 -12.77 -12.19 11.44
N VAL A 256 -12.40 -11.77 10.24
CA VAL A 256 -11.01 -11.38 9.93
C VAL A 256 -10.76 -9.99 10.50
N SER A 257 -9.64 -9.84 11.17
CA SER A 257 -9.19 -8.57 11.76
C SER A 257 -8.14 -7.91 10.88
N PHE A 258 -8.20 -6.59 10.79
CA PHE A 258 -7.28 -5.76 10.02
C PHE A 258 -6.69 -4.65 10.86
N ARG A 259 -5.44 -4.26 10.59
CA ARG A 259 -4.79 -3.10 11.18
C ARG A 259 -3.72 -2.53 10.26
N ASN A 260 -3.19 -1.35 10.60
CA ASN A 260 -2.07 -0.72 9.90
C ASN A 260 -2.26 -0.71 8.39
N ILE A 261 -3.36 -0.08 7.92
CA ILE A 261 -3.72 -0.04 6.50
C ILE A 261 -3.35 1.31 5.92
N TRP A 262 -2.47 1.31 4.95
CA TRP A 262 -2.12 2.53 4.22
C TRP A 262 -1.84 2.24 2.74
N VAL A 263 -2.04 3.26 1.92
CA VAL A 263 -1.71 3.23 0.50
C VAL A 263 -0.80 4.40 0.17
N ARG A 264 0.06 4.18 -0.80
CA ARG A 264 0.87 5.21 -1.42
C ARG A 264 0.54 5.22 -2.90
N PRO A 265 -0.12 6.28 -3.42
CA PRO A 265 -0.34 6.42 -4.84
C PRO A 265 1.00 6.43 -5.59
N LEU A 266 1.07 5.67 -6.66
CA LEU A 266 2.26 5.62 -7.50
C LEU A 266 2.03 6.48 -8.75
N PRO A 267 3.08 7.13 -9.29
CA PRO A 267 2.99 7.70 -10.62
C PRO A 267 2.69 6.57 -11.61
N GLU A 268 1.95 6.90 -12.66
CA GLU A 268 1.74 5.96 -13.75
C GLU A 268 3.08 5.39 -14.21
N ALA A 269 3.19 4.05 -14.24
CA ALA A 269 4.38 3.41 -14.77
C ALA A 269 4.56 3.88 -16.22
N ALA A 270 5.69 4.52 -16.51
CA ALA A 270 6.02 4.91 -17.88
C ALA A 270 5.80 3.69 -18.78
N ALA A 271 5.09 3.89 -19.89
CA ALA A 271 4.96 2.86 -20.90
C ALA A 271 6.33 2.26 -21.11
N SER A 272 6.45 0.93 -20.99
CA SER A 272 7.72 0.25 -21.29
C SER A 272 8.10 0.71 -22.68
N HIS A 273 9.09 1.61 -22.76
CA HIS A 273 9.73 1.84 -24.04
C HIS A 273 10.29 0.47 -24.43
N ASP A 274 9.71 -0.09 -25.47
CA ASP A 274 10.24 -1.31 -26.06
C ASP A 274 11.71 -1.06 -26.31
N PHE A 275 12.58 -1.74 -25.58
CA PHE A 275 14.01 -1.78 -25.84
C PHE A 275 14.28 -2.57 -27.14
N GLU A 276 13.35 -2.48 -28.08
CA GLU A 276 13.57 -2.99 -29.42
C GLU A 276 14.59 -2.08 -30.12
N GLY A 277 15.83 -2.48 -30.10
CA GLY A 277 16.78 -2.01 -31.08
C GLY A 277 18.12 -1.44 -30.66
N SER A 278 18.64 -1.69 -29.49
CA SER A 278 19.99 -1.21 -29.16
C SER A 278 20.97 -2.24 -28.59
N VAL A 279 20.87 -3.48 -29.04
CA VAL A 279 21.99 -4.41 -28.97
C VAL A 279 22.44 -4.70 -30.43
N LYS A 280 23.30 -3.83 -30.93
CA LYS A 280 24.18 -4.15 -32.07
C LYS A 280 25.57 -4.33 -31.56
#